data_54dfec28e57793c7796c2f38f2f6dd39
#
_entry.id   54dfec28e57793c7796c2f38f2f6dd39
#
_cell.length_a   1.000
_cell.length_b   1.000
_cell.length_c   1.000
_cell.angle_alpha   90.00
_cell.angle_beta   90.00
_cell.angle_gamma   90.00
#
_symmetry.space_group_name_H-M   'P 1'
#
loop_
_entity.id
_entity.type
_entity.pdbx_description
1 polymer ?
#
loop_
_entity_poly.entity_id
_entity_poly.type
_entity_poly.pdbx_seq_one_letter_code
_entity_poly.pdbx_strand_id
1 'polypeptide(L)'
;MGLGLAAGGLAVSSRAGLLQGVTQPRVRPNLYNCEGCEAVGERSPEKLHASLVLANKAEPGERMILSGRVLTADGARPAANVVIYAHHTNAAGRYANGSSESEWSRRHGRLRGWVRTGSDGRYAFDTIKPAPYPNETMPAHVHLFIAEAGHPAYYIDDVVFDGEFGVTPRYRRAQELRGGSGIIRLERSAAGVWLARRDIRLERHA
;
A
#
# COMPACT_ATOMS: atom_id res chain seq x y z
N MET A 1 19.61 -70.87 34.61
CA MET A 1 20.24 -69.67 34.07
C MET A 1 19.59 -69.36 32.74
N GLY A 2 18.70 -68.39 32.68
CA GLY A 2 18.04 -68.00 31.46
C GLY A 2 17.95 -66.47 31.47
N LEU A 3 18.68 -65.80 30.57
CA LEU A 3 18.65 -64.39 30.35
C LEU A 3 17.46 -64.02 29.42
N GLY A 4 16.55 -63.24 29.93
CA GLY A 4 15.48 -62.63 29.12
C GLY A 4 15.98 -61.29 28.56
N LEU A 5 15.95 -61.15 27.22
CA LEU A 5 16.11 -59.87 26.51
C LEU A 5 14.79 -59.10 26.44
N ALA A 6 14.76 -57.93 27.05
CA ALA A 6 13.63 -57.02 26.88
C ALA A 6 13.90 -56.10 25.65
N ALA A 7 13.05 -56.20 24.64
CA ALA A 7 13.04 -55.29 23.51
C ALA A 7 12.27 -54.01 23.83
N GLY A 8 12.95 -52.88 23.98
CA GLY A 8 12.34 -51.58 24.13
C GLY A 8 11.91 -50.99 22.78
N GLY A 9 10.61 -50.92 22.52
CA GLY A 9 10.08 -50.24 21.35
C GLY A 9 10.08 -48.73 21.52
N LEU A 10 10.83 -47.99 20.71
CA LEU A 10 10.76 -46.54 20.60
C LEU A 10 9.52 -46.14 19.79
N ALA A 11 8.53 -45.57 20.47
CA ALA A 11 7.38 -44.96 19.81
C ALA A 11 7.80 -43.59 19.22
N VAL A 12 7.89 -43.53 17.90
CA VAL A 12 8.10 -42.27 17.17
C VAL A 12 6.77 -41.55 17.09
N SER A 13 6.54 -40.55 17.94
CA SER A 13 5.40 -39.63 17.83
C SER A 13 5.57 -38.71 16.64
N SER A 14 4.91 -39.00 15.53
CA SER A 14 4.77 -38.10 14.40
C SER A 14 3.92 -36.90 14.82
N ARG A 15 4.55 -35.78 15.11
CA ARG A 15 3.85 -34.49 15.20
C ARG A 15 3.42 -34.10 13.78
N ALA A 16 2.16 -34.35 13.43
CA ALA A 16 1.50 -33.76 12.30
C ALA A 16 1.42 -32.24 12.57
N GLY A 17 2.32 -31.47 12.00
CA GLY A 17 2.26 -30.03 11.99
C GLY A 17 0.97 -29.63 11.26
N LEU A 18 0.05 -28.99 11.98
CA LEU A 18 -1.08 -28.27 11.38
C LEU A 18 -0.50 -27.22 10.43
N LEU A 19 -0.48 -27.55 9.14
CA LEU A 19 -0.34 -26.55 8.09
C LEU A 19 -1.56 -25.64 8.22
N GLN A 20 -1.38 -24.49 8.89
CA GLN A 20 -2.36 -23.42 8.83
C GLN A 20 -2.50 -23.06 7.36
N GLY A 21 -3.61 -23.45 6.76
CA GLY A 21 -3.93 -23.19 5.38
C GLY A 21 -3.89 -21.67 5.17
N VAL A 22 -2.90 -21.22 4.40
CA VAL A 22 -2.90 -19.86 3.87
C VAL A 22 -4.15 -19.77 3.00
N THR A 23 -5.21 -19.19 3.55
CA THR A 23 -6.43 -18.96 2.78
C THR A 23 -6.05 -18.10 1.58
N GLN A 24 -6.13 -18.66 0.40
CA GLN A 24 -5.86 -17.95 -0.85
C GLN A 24 -6.78 -16.72 -0.91
N PRO A 25 -6.27 -15.53 -1.25
CA PRO A 25 -7.11 -14.35 -1.36
C PRO A 25 -8.22 -14.62 -2.37
N ARG A 26 -9.47 -14.32 -1.96
CA ARG A 26 -10.66 -14.49 -2.82
C ARG A 26 -10.72 -13.34 -3.82
N VAL A 27 -11.29 -13.60 -5.01
CA VAL A 27 -11.68 -12.55 -5.95
C VAL A 27 -12.72 -11.65 -5.26
N ARG A 28 -12.51 -10.33 -5.30
CA ARG A 28 -13.46 -9.37 -4.74
C ARG A 28 -14.52 -9.03 -5.77
N PRO A 29 -15.82 -9.23 -5.49
CA PRO A 29 -16.87 -8.98 -6.46
C PRO A 29 -17.01 -7.50 -6.86
N ASN A 30 -16.54 -6.58 -6.01
CA ASN A 30 -16.59 -5.13 -6.23
C ASN A 30 -15.21 -4.51 -6.45
N LEU A 31 -14.22 -5.28 -6.93
CA LEU A 31 -12.83 -4.82 -7.07
C LEU A 31 -12.74 -3.54 -7.90
N TYR A 32 -13.48 -3.47 -8.99
CA TYR A 32 -13.44 -2.36 -9.95
C TYR A 32 -14.52 -1.29 -9.72
N ASN A 33 -15.27 -1.37 -8.62
CA ASN A 33 -16.15 -0.27 -8.20
C ASN A 33 -15.29 0.82 -7.54
N CYS A 34 -14.83 1.77 -8.34
CA CYS A 34 -13.77 2.68 -7.97
C CYS A 34 -14.09 4.10 -8.45
N GLU A 35 -14.21 5.03 -7.52
CA GLU A 35 -14.25 6.45 -7.82
C GLU A 35 -12.82 7.01 -7.94
N GLY A 36 -12.52 7.69 -9.03
CA GLY A 36 -11.23 8.33 -9.27
C GLY A 36 -10.16 7.44 -9.92
N CYS A 37 -10.49 6.19 -10.25
CA CYS A 37 -9.56 5.30 -10.94
C CYS A 37 -9.17 5.80 -12.34
N GLU A 38 -10.01 6.61 -12.98
CA GLU A 38 -9.74 7.21 -14.29
C GLU A 38 -8.50 8.11 -14.25
N ALA A 39 -8.18 8.71 -13.10
CA ALA A 39 -6.99 9.51 -12.91
C ALA A 39 -5.69 8.73 -13.17
N VAL A 40 -5.72 7.41 -13.02
CA VAL A 40 -4.56 6.54 -13.31
C VAL A 40 -4.17 6.66 -14.79
N GLY A 41 -5.15 6.78 -15.68
CA GLY A 41 -4.95 6.89 -17.12
C GLY A 41 -4.43 8.24 -17.64
N GLU A 42 -4.27 9.26 -16.79
CA GLU A 42 -3.76 10.58 -17.22
C GLU A 42 -2.28 10.57 -17.60
N ARG A 43 -1.55 9.50 -17.32
CA ARG A 43 -0.14 9.33 -17.68
C ARG A 43 0.10 8.00 -18.37
N SER A 44 0.84 8.07 -19.48
CA SER A 44 1.26 6.89 -20.24
C SER A 44 2.27 6.07 -19.43
N PRO A 45 2.02 4.77 -19.21
CA PRO A 45 2.87 3.91 -18.37
C PRO A 45 4.33 3.82 -18.83
N GLU A 46 4.61 3.98 -20.13
CA GLU A 46 5.95 3.86 -20.70
C GLU A 46 6.90 4.97 -20.23
N LYS A 47 6.34 6.11 -19.79
CA LYS A 47 7.09 7.28 -19.32
C LYS A 47 7.28 7.31 -17.81
N LEU A 48 6.79 6.30 -17.10
CA LEU A 48 6.84 6.26 -15.65
C LEU A 48 8.09 5.53 -15.15
N HIS A 49 8.61 6.01 -14.03
CA HIS A 49 9.72 5.42 -13.29
C HIS A 49 9.21 4.76 -11.99
N ALA A 50 10.05 3.95 -11.35
CA ALA A 50 9.71 3.33 -10.07
C ALA A 50 9.73 4.32 -8.90
N SER A 51 10.23 5.53 -9.10
CA SER A 51 10.24 6.59 -8.08
C SER A 51 9.85 7.95 -8.67
N LEU A 52 9.21 8.78 -7.84
CA LEU A 52 8.78 10.12 -8.20
C LEU A 52 8.98 11.08 -7.02
N VAL A 53 9.48 12.29 -7.30
CA VAL A 53 9.39 13.42 -6.38
C VAL A 53 8.00 14.05 -6.57
N LEU A 54 7.09 13.76 -5.66
CA LEU A 54 5.71 14.22 -5.71
C LEU A 54 5.55 15.61 -5.08
N ALA A 55 6.30 15.88 -4.00
CA ALA A 55 6.38 17.19 -3.37
C ALA A 55 7.79 17.76 -3.52
N ASN A 56 7.94 18.91 -4.18
CA ASN A 56 9.23 19.59 -4.28
C ASN A 56 9.71 20.10 -2.90
N LYS A 57 10.97 20.56 -2.83
CA LYS A 57 11.58 21.02 -1.56
C LYS A 57 10.91 22.24 -0.95
N ALA A 58 10.21 23.06 -1.76
CA ALA A 58 9.50 24.25 -1.31
C ALA A 58 8.09 23.94 -0.78
N GLU A 59 7.61 22.71 -0.94
CA GLU A 59 6.31 22.30 -0.38
C GLU A 59 6.37 22.30 1.14
N PRO A 60 5.51 23.10 1.83
CA PRO A 60 5.46 23.11 3.28
C PRO A 60 5.06 21.75 3.86
N GLY A 61 5.71 21.33 4.94
CA GLY A 61 5.40 20.10 5.65
C GLY A 61 6.64 19.27 6.00
N GLU A 62 6.46 18.23 6.77
CA GLU A 62 7.52 17.30 7.12
C GLU A 62 7.78 16.33 5.96
N ARG A 63 9.06 16.23 5.56
CA ARG A 63 9.43 15.31 4.45
C ARG A 63 9.10 13.88 4.79
N MET A 64 8.57 13.16 3.80
CA MET A 64 8.22 11.74 3.90
C MET A 64 8.59 11.00 2.62
N ILE A 65 9.12 9.80 2.77
CA ILE A 65 9.30 8.85 1.68
C ILE A 65 8.31 7.70 1.90
N LEU A 66 7.31 7.60 1.03
CA LEU A 66 6.44 6.43 0.94
C LEU A 66 7.05 5.44 -0.05
N SER A 67 7.38 4.24 0.41
CA SER A 67 8.04 3.24 -0.43
C SER A 67 7.62 1.83 -0.05
N GLY A 68 7.88 0.87 -0.95
CA GLY A 68 7.63 -0.55 -0.71
C GLY A 68 7.86 -1.38 -1.94
N ARG A 69 7.33 -2.60 -1.91
CA ARG A 69 7.26 -3.52 -3.04
C ARG A 69 5.84 -3.89 -3.37
N VAL A 70 5.57 -4.03 -4.64
CA VAL A 70 4.35 -4.68 -5.11
C VAL A 70 4.66 -6.17 -5.31
N LEU A 71 3.82 -7.01 -4.74
CA LEU A 71 3.90 -8.47 -4.80
C LEU A 71 2.70 -9.02 -5.56
N THR A 72 2.89 -10.16 -6.21
CA THR A 72 1.81 -10.93 -6.83
C THR A 72 0.68 -11.24 -5.84
N ALA A 73 -0.51 -11.58 -6.32
CA ALA A 73 -1.69 -11.83 -5.50
C ALA A 73 -1.51 -12.97 -4.46
N ASP A 74 -0.59 -13.90 -4.71
CA ASP A 74 -0.17 -14.93 -3.76
C ASP A 74 0.89 -14.44 -2.75
N GLY A 75 1.43 -13.22 -2.97
CA GLY A 75 2.50 -12.63 -2.15
C GLY A 75 3.89 -13.23 -2.37
N ALA A 76 4.07 -14.15 -3.35
CA ALA A 76 5.28 -14.93 -3.47
C ALA A 76 6.39 -14.24 -4.27
N ARG A 77 6.06 -13.36 -5.21
CA ARG A 77 7.02 -12.77 -6.14
C ARG A 77 6.81 -11.25 -6.28
N PRO A 78 7.86 -10.49 -6.59
CA PRO A 78 7.71 -9.10 -7.03
C PRO A 78 6.86 -9.01 -8.29
N ALA A 79 6.00 -7.98 -8.35
CA ALA A 79 5.17 -7.66 -9.51
C ALA A 79 5.75 -6.46 -10.25
N ALA A 80 6.24 -6.71 -11.47
CA ALA A 80 6.77 -5.67 -12.35
C ALA A 80 5.66 -5.01 -13.18
N ASN A 81 5.94 -3.80 -13.68
CA ASN A 81 5.06 -3.06 -14.60
C ASN A 81 3.70 -2.68 -14.02
N VAL A 82 3.56 -2.69 -12.71
CA VAL A 82 2.35 -2.21 -12.02
C VAL A 82 2.42 -0.69 -11.90
N VAL A 83 1.39 0.00 -12.36
CA VAL A 83 1.26 1.45 -12.16
C VAL A 83 0.59 1.70 -10.81
N ILE A 84 1.18 2.59 -10.03
CA ILE A 84 0.62 3.08 -8.78
C ILE A 84 0.38 4.58 -8.96
N TYR A 85 -0.86 5.00 -8.85
CA TYR A 85 -1.24 6.39 -8.72
C TYR A 85 -1.45 6.71 -7.24
N ALA A 86 -0.86 7.80 -6.78
CA ALA A 86 -1.00 8.27 -5.42
C ALA A 86 -1.45 9.73 -5.37
N HIS A 87 -2.27 10.09 -4.40
CA HIS A 87 -2.53 11.48 -4.06
C HIS A 87 -2.83 11.65 -2.57
N HIS A 88 -2.60 12.85 -2.05
CA HIS A 88 -2.86 13.17 -0.65
C HIS A 88 -2.99 14.67 -0.42
N THR A 89 -3.46 15.06 0.76
CA THR A 89 -3.56 16.45 1.21
C THR A 89 -2.18 17.06 1.49
N ASN A 90 -2.12 18.38 1.46
CA ASN A 90 -0.95 19.13 1.96
C ASN A 90 -0.88 19.14 3.50
N ALA A 91 0.10 19.85 4.06
CA ALA A 91 0.30 19.98 5.51
C ALA A 91 -0.86 20.72 6.24
N ALA A 92 -1.80 21.33 5.51
CA ALA A 92 -3.00 21.93 6.05
C ALA A 92 -4.26 21.05 5.88
N GLY A 93 -4.10 19.79 5.44
CA GLY A 93 -5.22 18.87 5.24
C GLY A 93 -6.10 19.20 4.02
N ARG A 94 -5.55 19.84 3.00
CA ARG A 94 -6.32 20.32 1.84
C ARG A 94 -5.71 19.82 0.53
N TYR A 95 -6.57 19.53 -0.44
CA TYR A 95 -6.19 19.30 -1.84
C TYR A 95 -5.99 20.65 -2.53
N ALA A 96 -4.79 21.21 -2.41
CA ALA A 96 -4.46 22.48 -3.05
C ALA A 96 -4.07 22.25 -4.50
N ASN A 97 -4.60 23.04 -5.43
CA ASN A 97 -4.28 22.98 -6.85
C ASN A 97 -3.01 23.76 -7.19
N GLY A 98 -2.43 23.42 -8.33
CA GLY A 98 -1.32 24.13 -8.95
C GLY A 98 -1.79 25.11 -10.03
N SER A 99 -0.85 25.61 -10.82
CA SER A 99 -1.13 26.52 -11.93
C SER A 99 -1.72 25.81 -13.17
N SER A 100 -1.58 24.49 -13.27
CA SER A 100 -2.06 23.69 -14.39
C SER A 100 -3.06 22.66 -13.86
N GLU A 101 -4.32 22.79 -14.26
CA GLU A 101 -5.40 21.95 -13.76
C GLU A 101 -5.94 21.02 -14.82
N SER A 102 -6.03 19.73 -14.47
CA SER A 102 -6.87 18.75 -15.14
C SER A 102 -8.17 18.53 -14.34
N GLU A 103 -9.09 17.75 -14.86
CA GLU A 103 -10.30 17.35 -14.12
C GLU A 103 -9.94 16.72 -12.77
N TRP A 104 -9.00 15.77 -12.78
CA TRP A 104 -8.61 15.06 -11.58
C TRP A 104 -7.71 15.88 -10.64
N SER A 105 -6.89 16.82 -11.16
CA SER A 105 -6.11 17.68 -10.28
C SER A 105 -6.98 18.62 -9.46
N ARG A 106 -8.13 19.05 -9.99
CA ARG A 106 -9.10 19.84 -9.20
C ARG A 106 -9.68 19.07 -8.02
N ARG A 107 -9.85 17.73 -8.16
CA ARG A 107 -10.37 16.85 -7.11
C ARG A 107 -9.29 16.33 -6.17
N HIS A 108 -8.14 15.94 -6.72
CA HIS A 108 -7.06 15.26 -6.00
C HIS A 108 -5.91 16.17 -5.59
N GLY A 109 -5.97 17.46 -5.96
CA GLY A 109 -4.91 18.44 -5.70
C GLY A 109 -3.66 18.23 -6.57
N ARG A 110 -2.59 19.00 -6.27
CA ARG A 110 -1.31 18.92 -6.99
C ARG A 110 -0.35 17.87 -6.42
N LEU A 111 -0.55 17.44 -5.15
CA LEU A 111 0.28 16.41 -4.52
C LEU A 111 -0.22 15.03 -4.94
N ARG A 112 -0.02 14.75 -6.23
CA ARG A 112 -0.43 13.51 -6.89
C ARG A 112 0.56 13.09 -7.96
N GLY A 113 0.67 11.80 -8.21
CA GLY A 113 1.60 11.31 -9.21
C GLY A 113 1.57 9.81 -9.42
N TRP A 114 2.32 9.37 -10.41
CA TRP A 114 2.33 8.00 -10.89
C TRP A 114 3.73 7.43 -10.89
N VAL A 115 3.86 6.21 -10.44
CA VAL A 115 5.08 5.40 -10.58
C VAL A 115 4.73 4.07 -11.25
N ARG A 116 5.73 3.42 -11.83
CA ARG A 116 5.61 2.07 -12.41
C ARG A 116 6.72 1.19 -11.86
N THR A 117 6.35 0.06 -11.27
CA THR A 117 7.31 -0.86 -10.65
C THR A 117 8.28 -1.44 -11.67
N GLY A 118 9.56 -1.56 -11.26
CA GLY A 118 10.57 -2.30 -11.99
C GLY A 118 10.45 -3.82 -11.77
N SER A 119 11.42 -4.58 -12.28
CA SER A 119 11.47 -6.05 -12.17
C SER A 119 11.52 -6.56 -10.72
N ASP A 120 12.01 -5.74 -9.80
CA ASP A 120 12.08 -6.02 -8.36
C ASP A 120 10.81 -5.62 -7.59
N GLY A 121 9.78 -5.11 -8.29
CA GLY A 121 8.51 -4.67 -7.73
C GLY A 121 8.58 -3.39 -6.89
N ARG A 122 9.72 -2.72 -6.79
CA ARG A 122 9.89 -1.53 -5.93
C ARG A 122 9.16 -0.32 -6.47
N TYR A 123 8.69 0.53 -5.53
CA TYR A 123 8.16 1.85 -5.81
C TYR A 123 8.56 2.85 -4.71
N ALA A 124 8.58 4.14 -5.05
CA ALA A 124 8.79 5.20 -4.06
C ALA A 124 8.16 6.54 -4.49
N PHE A 125 7.59 7.25 -3.53
CA PHE A 125 7.18 8.66 -3.63
C PHE A 125 7.95 9.48 -2.59
N ASP A 126 8.73 10.47 -3.05
CA ASP A 126 9.32 11.49 -2.19
C ASP A 126 8.33 12.65 -2.06
N THR A 127 7.79 12.84 -0.87
CA THR A 127 6.69 13.77 -0.64
C THR A 127 6.77 14.41 0.76
N ILE A 128 5.66 14.95 1.23
CA ILE A 128 5.46 15.38 2.61
C ILE A 128 4.45 14.47 3.31
N LYS A 129 4.51 14.41 4.62
CA LYS A 129 3.48 13.77 5.43
C LYS A 129 2.18 14.57 5.30
N PRO A 130 1.06 13.95 4.87
CA PRO A 130 -0.23 14.62 4.80
C PRO A 130 -0.76 14.99 6.19
N ALA A 131 -1.62 16.01 6.26
CA ALA A 131 -2.45 16.25 7.42
C ALA A 131 -3.86 15.69 7.22
N PRO A 132 -4.60 15.38 8.30
CA PRO A 132 -6.01 14.99 8.22
C PRO A 132 -6.86 16.14 7.69
N TYR A 133 -8.04 15.85 7.18
CA TYR A 133 -9.00 16.88 6.79
C TYR A 133 -9.38 17.74 7.99
N PRO A 134 -9.44 19.09 7.85
CA PRO A 134 -9.89 19.95 8.91
C PRO A 134 -11.33 19.63 9.34
N ASN A 135 -11.54 19.54 10.65
CA ASN A 135 -12.86 19.30 11.26
C ASN A 135 -13.49 17.92 10.96
N GLU A 136 -12.69 16.95 10.53
CA GLU A 136 -13.12 15.58 10.29
C GLU A 136 -12.40 14.59 11.22
N THR A 137 -12.94 13.36 11.29
CA THR A 137 -12.36 12.28 12.10
C THR A 137 -11.52 11.31 11.28
N MET A 138 -11.45 11.52 9.96
CA MET A 138 -10.64 10.70 9.05
C MET A 138 -9.16 10.91 9.36
N PRO A 139 -8.37 9.85 9.53
CA PRO A 139 -6.93 9.99 9.75
C PRO A 139 -6.23 10.63 8.55
N ALA A 140 -5.04 11.19 8.76
CA ALA A 140 -4.14 11.57 7.68
C ALA A 140 -3.85 10.35 6.81
N HIS A 141 -3.95 10.50 5.48
CA HIS A 141 -3.85 9.35 4.58
C HIS A 141 -3.27 9.70 3.21
N VAL A 142 -2.77 8.68 2.53
CA VAL A 142 -2.41 8.71 1.11
C VAL A 142 -3.28 7.70 0.38
N HIS A 143 -4.07 8.19 -0.59
CA HIS A 143 -4.83 7.33 -1.49
C HIS A 143 -3.91 6.63 -2.48
N LEU A 144 -4.16 5.35 -2.73
CA LEU A 144 -3.42 4.55 -3.71
C LEU A 144 -4.38 3.83 -4.64
N PHE A 145 -4.06 3.91 -5.93
CA PHE A 145 -4.77 3.21 -7.00
C PHE A 145 -3.77 2.38 -7.79
N ILE A 146 -4.19 1.21 -8.20
CA ILE A 146 -3.37 0.22 -8.89
C ILE A 146 -3.91 0.00 -10.29
N ALA A 147 -3.01 -0.03 -11.28
CA ALA A 147 -3.35 -0.53 -12.62
C ALA A 147 -2.36 -1.61 -13.05
N GLU A 148 -2.92 -2.69 -13.52
CA GLU A 148 -2.23 -3.85 -14.06
C GLU A 148 -2.59 -4.01 -15.55
N ALA A 149 -1.65 -4.49 -16.36
CA ALA A 149 -1.89 -4.68 -17.78
C ALA A 149 -3.07 -5.63 -18.01
N GLY A 150 -4.01 -5.22 -18.85
CA GLY A 150 -5.19 -6.02 -19.20
C GLY A 150 -6.35 -5.98 -18.20
N HIS A 151 -6.23 -5.20 -17.11
CA HIS A 151 -7.27 -5.07 -16.10
C HIS A 151 -7.65 -3.61 -15.85
N PRO A 152 -8.93 -3.31 -15.51
CA PRO A 152 -9.29 -1.98 -15.03
C PRO A 152 -8.52 -1.61 -13.75
N ALA A 153 -8.30 -0.31 -13.55
CA ALA A 153 -7.70 0.17 -12.32
C ALA A 153 -8.64 -0.04 -11.12
N TYR A 154 -8.04 -0.16 -9.93
CA TYR A 154 -8.77 -0.30 -8.67
C TYR A 154 -8.05 0.43 -7.54
N TYR A 155 -8.80 0.85 -6.52
CA TYR A 155 -8.21 1.40 -5.31
C TYR A 155 -7.81 0.28 -4.34
N ILE A 156 -6.86 0.58 -3.49
CA ILE A 156 -6.48 -0.26 -2.34
C ILE A 156 -6.65 0.56 -1.05
N ASP A 157 -6.63 -0.11 0.12
CA ASP A 157 -6.75 0.60 1.39
C ASP A 157 -5.74 1.75 1.45
N ASP A 158 -6.18 2.89 1.96
CA ASP A 158 -5.32 4.07 2.12
C ASP A 158 -4.13 3.78 3.02
N VAL A 159 -3.01 4.46 2.76
CA VAL A 159 -1.91 4.49 3.73
C VAL A 159 -2.29 5.42 4.85
N VAL A 160 -2.37 4.91 6.06
CA VAL A 160 -2.55 5.67 7.29
C VAL A 160 -1.48 5.33 8.33
N PHE A 161 -1.27 6.20 9.30
CA PHE A 161 -0.12 6.12 10.20
C PHE A 161 -0.55 5.60 11.57
N ASP A 162 0.02 4.46 11.96
CA ASP A 162 -0.29 3.80 13.21
C ASP A 162 0.01 4.69 14.43
N GLY A 163 -0.93 4.74 15.36
CA GLY A 163 -0.84 5.58 16.57
C GLY A 163 -1.20 7.05 16.37
N GLU A 164 -1.54 7.49 15.14
CA GLU A 164 -1.95 8.86 14.88
C GLU A 164 -3.47 9.07 14.97
N PHE A 165 -3.86 10.36 14.94
CA PHE A 165 -5.26 10.77 15.02
C PHE A 165 -6.15 9.99 14.04
N GLY A 166 -7.32 9.58 14.50
CA GLY A 166 -8.32 8.87 13.69
C GLY A 166 -8.08 7.35 13.54
N VAL A 167 -6.87 6.82 13.78
CA VAL A 167 -6.57 5.38 13.68
C VAL A 167 -7.03 4.65 14.94
N THR A 168 -8.34 4.65 15.15
CA THR A 168 -9.02 4.04 16.30
C THR A 168 -9.17 2.53 16.13
N PRO A 169 -9.53 1.76 17.20
CA PRO A 169 -9.91 0.37 17.06
C PRO A 169 -11.07 0.14 16.08
N ARG A 170 -12.01 1.08 15.98
CA ARG A 170 -13.11 1.03 14.98
C ARG A 170 -12.58 1.16 13.57
N TYR A 171 -11.70 2.13 13.31
CA TYR A 171 -11.06 2.34 12.02
C TYR A 171 -10.30 1.09 11.58
N ARG A 172 -9.51 0.49 12.49
CA ARG A 172 -8.74 -0.75 12.20
C ARG A 172 -9.64 -1.92 11.79
N ARG A 173 -10.77 -2.11 12.48
CA ARG A 173 -11.71 -3.19 12.16
C ARG A 173 -12.47 -2.98 10.85
N ALA A 174 -12.57 -1.73 10.38
CA ALA A 174 -13.26 -1.39 9.15
C ALA A 174 -12.38 -1.53 7.89
N GLN A 175 -11.08 -1.84 8.05
CA GLN A 175 -10.17 -2.03 6.91
C GLN A 175 -10.60 -3.22 6.06
N GLU A 176 -10.63 -3.03 4.75
CA GLU A 176 -10.94 -4.11 3.80
C GLU A 176 -9.73 -4.98 3.46
N LEU A 177 -8.53 -4.53 3.84
CA LEU A 177 -7.25 -5.15 3.52
C LEU A 177 -7.00 -5.30 2.01
N ARG A 178 -7.53 -4.36 1.22
CA ARG A 178 -7.22 -4.26 -0.20
C ARG A 178 -5.74 -3.90 -0.37
N GLY A 179 -5.03 -4.70 -1.12
CA GLY A 179 -3.58 -4.53 -1.27
C GLY A 179 -2.77 -4.88 -0.02
N GLY A 180 -3.38 -5.51 0.99
CA GLY A 180 -2.83 -5.73 2.32
C GLY A 180 -3.13 -4.57 3.27
N SER A 181 -2.55 -4.58 4.49
CA SER A 181 -2.78 -3.51 5.47
C SER A 181 -2.30 -2.16 4.96
N GLY A 182 -3.18 -1.15 5.00
CA GLY A 182 -2.83 0.26 4.78
C GLY A 182 -2.32 0.96 6.05
N ILE A 183 -2.51 0.36 7.23
CA ILE A 183 -2.05 0.93 8.50
C ILE A 183 -0.57 0.58 8.68
N ILE A 184 0.29 1.60 8.65
CA ILE A 184 1.74 1.44 8.72
C ILE A 184 2.33 2.25 9.86
N ARG A 185 3.46 1.79 10.39
CA ARG A 185 4.25 2.54 11.35
C ARG A 185 5.20 3.49 10.63
N LEU A 186 5.24 4.75 11.09
CA LEU A 186 6.25 5.69 10.65
C LEU A 186 7.55 5.50 11.42
N GLU A 187 8.66 5.53 10.70
CA GLU A 187 10.00 5.59 11.27
C GLU A 187 10.66 6.93 10.88
N ARG A 188 11.58 7.42 11.70
CA ARG A 188 12.32 8.65 11.37
C ARG A 188 13.75 8.30 11.02
N SER A 189 14.21 8.75 9.84
CA SER A 189 15.61 8.61 9.45
C SER A 189 16.51 9.54 10.27
N ALA A 190 17.83 9.28 10.25
CA ALA A 190 18.81 10.18 10.90
C ALA A 190 18.75 11.61 10.34
N ALA A 191 18.32 11.81 9.09
CA ALA A 191 18.13 13.12 8.45
C ALA A 191 16.76 13.77 8.80
N GLY A 192 15.97 13.18 9.69
CA GLY A 192 14.68 13.71 10.11
C GLY A 192 13.53 13.50 9.12
N VAL A 193 13.72 12.70 8.07
CA VAL A 193 12.68 12.35 7.08
C VAL A 193 11.84 11.19 7.59
N TRP A 194 10.53 11.28 7.48
CA TRP A 194 9.64 10.17 7.75
C TRP A 194 9.76 9.08 6.70
N LEU A 195 9.88 7.84 7.14
CA LEU A 195 9.93 6.64 6.32
C LEU A 195 8.61 5.88 6.51
N ALA A 196 7.79 5.88 5.46
CA ALA A 196 6.51 5.19 5.37
C ALA A 196 6.70 3.96 4.48
N ARG A 197 6.74 2.76 5.07
CA ARG A 197 6.96 1.52 4.32
C ARG A 197 5.68 0.72 4.20
N ARG A 198 5.25 0.45 2.96
CA ARG A 198 4.09 -0.39 2.67
C ARG A 198 4.39 -1.33 1.51
N ASP A 199 4.42 -2.61 1.77
CA ASP A 199 4.35 -3.60 0.70
C ASP A 199 2.88 -3.79 0.28
N ILE A 200 2.65 -3.89 -1.03
CA ILE A 200 1.34 -4.03 -1.64
C ILE A 200 1.24 -5.44 -2.21
N ARG A 201 0.22 -6.17 -1.85
CA ARG A 201 -0.13 -7.44 -2.49
C ARG A 201 -1.26 -7.19 -3.46
N LEU A 202 -1.06 -7.52 -4.74
CA LEU A 202 -2.08 -7.37 -5.78
C LEU A 202 -3.35 -8.14 -5.44
N GLU A 203 -4.48 -7.64 -5.89
CA GLU A 203 -5.75 -8.34 -5.78
C GLU A 203 -5.86 -9.43 -6.87
N ARG A 204 -6.77 -10.39 -6.69
CA ARG A 204 -7.08 -11.39 -7.70
C ARG A 204 -8.15 -10.87 -8.63
N HIS A 205 -7.92 -11.02 -9.90
CA HIS A 205 -8.90 -10.74 -10.94
C HIS A 205 -9.80 -11.95 -11.18
N ALA A 206 -11.05 -11.70 -11.65
CA ALA A 206 -11.99 -12.74 -12.04
C ALA A 206 -11.58 -13.40 -13.38
#